data_0784f7b623c46a6ac042543020153586
#
_entry.id   0784f7b623c46a6ac042543020153586
#
_cell.length_a   1.000
_cell.length_b   1.000
_cell.length_c   1.000
_cell.angle_alpha   90.00
_cell.angle_beta   90.00
_cell.angle_gamma   90.00
#
_symmetry.space_group_name_H-M   'P 1'
#
loop_
_entity.id
_entity.type
_entity.pdbx_description
1 polymer ?
#
loop_
_entity_poly.entity_id
_entity_poly.type
_entity_poly.pdbx_seq_one_letter_code
_entity_poly.pdbx_strand_id
1 'polypeptide(L)'
;METVLSIAGSDTCAGAGIQQDLKTITAMGCYGATVITAITSQNTLGVQGVMSISAVEVRRQIFSVLDDLEVKAVKIGMIPDLEVAVAVVTALKEHPAAQGIPVVYDPVMISTSGRVLMDPGCFEYVRDHLFRLCTVVTPNIPEAEGLVGCELNTPSITDRVGAMLCTRYRTSFLIKGGHAGGEYMTDCLYTPDGCIGVFRAPKVNSVNLHGTGCTLSSAIASALAQGSDLAEAVDRAKRLVTRGVMNGRNLGVGHGNGPLWLF
;
A
#
# COMPACT_ATOMS: atom_id res chain seq x y z
N MET A 1 16.21 -16.22 2.61
CA MET A 1 15.51 -14.99 3.08
C MET A 1 14.83 -14.39 1.86
N GLU A 2 13.52 -14.25 1.91
CA GLU A 2 12.74 -13.78 0.76
C GLU A 2 12.95 -12.28 0.53
N THR A 3 13.04 -11.86 -0.74
CA THR A 3 13.24 -10.46 -1.12
C THR A 3 11.92 -9.84 -1.54
N VAL A 4 11.61 -8.66 -1.00
CA VAL A 4 10.45 -7.84 -1.38
C VAL A 4 10.93 -6.52 -1.96
N LEU A 5 10.44 -6.16 -3.16
CA LEU A 5 10.71 -4.88 -3.79
C LEU A 5 9.62 -3.88 -3.43
N SER A 6 9.99 -2.77 -2.78
CA SER A 6 9.11 -1.62 -2.58
C SER A 6 9.35 -0.57 -3.67
N ILE A 7 8.30 -0.18 -4.38
CA ILE A 7 8.28 0.90 -5.38
C ILE A 7 7.38 2.01 -4.81
N ALA A 8 7.96 3.07 -4.26
CA ALA A 8 7.19 4.14 -3.58
C ALA A 8 7.98 5.44 -3.44
N GLY A 9 7.31 6.48 -2.95
CA GLY A 9 7.95 7.73 -2.58
C GLY A 9 8.81 7.61 -1.33
N SER A 10 9.79 8.50 -1.20
CA SER A 10 10.66 8.64 -0.02
C SER A 10 10.07 9.65 0.94
N ASP A 11 9.84 9.28 2.20
CA ASP A 11 9.38 10.13 3.29
C ASP A 11 10.54 10.54 4.19
N THR A 12 10.86 11.83 4.22
CA THR A 12 12.00 12.39 5.00
C THR A 12 11.88 12.14 6.50
N CYS A 13 10.66 12.10 7.06
CA CYS A 13 10.50 11.77 8.49
C CYS A 13 10.42 10.27 8.78
N ALA A 14 10.52 9.45 7.73
CA ALA A 14 10.60 8.00 7.80
C ALA A 14 9.36 7.32 8.47
N GLY A 15 8.22 8.00 8.52
CA GLY A 15 6.98 7.45 9.05
C GLY A 15 6.15 6.68 8.02
N ALA A 16 6.36 6.94 6.72
CA ALA A 16 5.71 6.29 5.59
C ALA A 16 6.70 6.02 4.45
N GLY A 17 6.19 5.79 3.23
CA GLY A 17 7.00 5.58 2.03
C GLY A 17 7.97 4.41 2.14
N ILE A 18 9.01 4.42 1.30
CA ILE A 18 10.02 3.35 1.26
C ILE A 18 10.68 3.10 2.62
N GLN A 19 10.83 4.13 3.46
CA GLN A 19 11.45 3.98 4.78
C GLN A 19 10.59 3.12 5.70
N GLN A 20 9.27 3.35 5.71
CA GLN A 20 8.36 2.52 6.49
C GLN A 20 8.19 1.13 5.86
N ASP A 21 8.22 1.05 4.54
CA ASP A 21 8.20 -0.23 3.83
C ASP A 21 9.39 -1.09 4.23
N LEU A 22 10.63 -0.55 4.20
CA LEU A 22 11.84 -1.26 4.64
C LEU A 22 11.77 -1.72 6.09
N LYS A 23 11.33 -0.85 7.01
CA LYS A 23 11.13 -1.23 8.43
C LYS A 23 10.16 -2.41 8.55
N THR A 24 9.07 -2.37 7.78
CA THR A 24 8.03 -3.40 7.81
C THR A 24 8.54 -4.71 7.23
N ILE A 25 9.16 -4.67 6.05
CA ILE A 25 9.71 -5.83 5.37
C ILE A 25 10.76 -6.53 6.27
N THR A 26 11.63 -5.73 6.91
CA THR A 26 12.62 -6.24 7.87
C THR A 26 11.96 -6.85 9.11
N ALA A 27 10.93 -6.19 9.68
CA ALA A 27 10.19 -6.72 10.83
C ALA A 27 9.42 -8.01 10.50
N MET A 28 9.09 -8.24 9.23
CA MET A 28 8.49 -9.48 8.72
C MET A 28 9.53 -10.57 8.41
N GLY A 29 10.83 -10.30 8.58
CA GLY A 29 11.91 -11.26 8.35
C GLY A 29 12.30 -11.42 6.87
N CYS A 30 11.99 -10.44 6.02
CA CYS A 30 12.37 -10.40 4.61
C CYS A 30 13.49 -9.38 4.35
N TYR A 31 14.17 -9.53 3.22
CA TYR A 31 15.07 -8.52 2.68
C TYR A 31 14.29 -7.51 1.85
N GLY A 32 14.48 -6.21 2.12
CA GLY A 32 13.81 -5.13 1.40
C GLY A 32 14.73 -4.46 0.37
N ALA A 33 14.34 -4.47 -0.90
CA ALA A 33 14.91 -3.62 -1.95
C ALA A 33 13.96 -2.45 -2.25
N THR A 34 14.47 -1.33 -2.78
CA THR A 34 13.63 -0.14 -3.01
C THR A 34 13.86 0.49 -4.37
N VAL A 35 12.76 1.04 -4.91
CA VAL A 35 12.71 1.95 -6.06
C VAL A 35 12.02 3.23 -5.61
N ILE A 36 12.68 4.36 -5.78
CA ILE A 36 12.14 5.66 -5.38
C ILE A 36 11.40 6.29 -6.56
N THR A 37 10.10 6.58 -6.37
CA THR A 37 9.25 7.23 -7.38
C THR A 37 9.19 8.75 -7.21
N ALA A 38 9.33 9.23 -5.98
CA ALA A 38 9.34 10.65 -5.63
C ALA A 38 10.12 10.88 -4.33
N ILE A 39 10.62 12.09 -4.15
CA ILE A 39 11.19 12.54 -2.88
C ILE A 39 10.22 13.54 -2.28
N THR A 40 9.82 13.35 -1.02
CA THR A 40 9.00 14.32 -0.30
C THR A 40 9.82 15.09 0.72
N SER A 41 9.59 16.39 0.80
CA SER A 41 9.93 17.20 1.97
C SER A 41 8.74 17.11 2.90
N GLN A 42 8.86 16.27 3.92
CA GLN A 42 7.74 15.88 4.79
C GLN A 42 8.19 15.74 6.24
N ASN A 43 7.30 16.08 7.16
CA ASN A 43 7.46 15.84 8.59
C ASN A 43 6.10 15.42 9.20
N THR A 44 6.03 15.28 10.52
CA THR A 44 4.79 14.86 11.20
C THR A 44 3.63 15.86 11.08
N LEU A 45 3.91 17.12 10.70
CA LEU A 45 2.89 18.16 10.47
C LEU A 45 2.32 18.13 9.04
N GLY A 46 3.00 17.49 8.08
CA GLY A 46 2.52 17.35 6.72
C GLY A 46 3.59 17.35 5.64
N VAL A 47 3.14 17.40 4.38
CA VAL A 47 3.96 17.39 3.18
C VAL A 47 4.16 18.82 2.68
N GLN A 48 5.40 19.32 2.72
CA GLN A 48 5.78 20.66 2.27
C GLN A 48 6.14 20.68 0.77
N GLY A 49 6.75 19.60 0.26
CA GLY A 49 7.16 19.50 -1.14
C GLY A 49 7.17 18.07 -1.64
N VAL A 50 6.98 17.91 -2.95
CA VAL A 50 7.11 16.61 -3.66
C VAL A 50 7.92 16.87 -4.91
N MET A 51 8.96 16.06 -5.15
CA MET A 51 9.76 16.04 -6.36
C MET A 51 9.64 14.62 -6.97
N SER A 52 9.06 14.54 -8.16
CA SER A 52 9.00 13.28 -8.91
C SER A 52 10.39 12.87 -9.38
N ILE A 53 10.69 11.58 -9.35
CA ILE A 53 11.86 11.01 -10.01
C ILE A 53 11.49 10.74 -11.47
N SER A 54 12.41 11.01 -12.40
CA SER A 54 12.12 10.82 -13.82
C SER A 54 11.73 9.38 -14.13
N ALA A 55 10.77 9.20 -15.03
CA ALA A 55 10.30 7.88 -15.47
C ALA A 55 11.44 6.97 -15.93
N VAL A 56 12.43 7.54 -16.64
CA VAL A 56 13.64 6.82 -17.08
C VAL A 56 14.42 6.28 -15.91
N GLU A 57 14.60 7.07 -14.85
CA GLU A 57 15.37 6.65 -13.68
C GLU A 57 14.59 5.64 -12.83
N VAL A 58 13.26 5.80 -12.70
CA VAL A 58 12.40 4.80 -12.03
C VAL A 58 12.51 3.44 -12.75
N ARG A 59 12.43 3.43 -14.08
CA ARG A 59 12.62 2.21 -14.86
C ARG A 59 14.00 1.59 -14.64
N ARG A 60 15.08 2.40 -14.64
CA ARG A 60 16.45 1.92 -14.40
C ARG A 60 16.59 1.27 -13.03
N GLN A 61 16.04 1.89 -11.98
CA GLN A 61 16.04 1.33 -10.63
C GLN A 61 15.33 -0.04 -10.59
N ILE A 62 14.15 -0.17 -11.23
CA ILE A 62 13.40 -1.43 -11.28
C ILE A 62 14.24 -2.53 -11.94
N PHE A 63 14.81 -2.24 -13.12
CA PHE A 63 15.63 -3.22 -13.85
C PHE A 63 16.89 -3.58 -13.07
N SER A 64 17.61 -2.61 -12.48
CA SER A 64 18.79 -2.86 -11.66
C SER A 64 18.53 -3.83 -10.51
N VAL A 65 17.36 -3.76 -9.87
CA VAL A 65 16.99 -4.69 -8.80
C VAL A 65 16.60 -6.06 -9.35
N LEU A 66 15.77 -6.09 -10.41
CA LEU A 66 15.23 -7.34 -10.96
C LEU A 66 16.28 -8.14 -11.75
N ASP A 67 17.32 -7.49 -12.27
CA ASP A 67 18.44 -8.14 -12.95
C ASP A 67 19.37 -8.92 -11.99
N ASP A 68 19.41 -8.55 -10.71
CA ASP A 68 20.35 -9.09 -9.73
C ASP A 68 19.68 -9.87 -8.59
N LEU A 69 18.53 -9.38 -8.08
CA LEU A 69 17.86 -9.94 -6.91
C LEU A 69 16.69 -10.86 -7.29
N GLU A 70 16.60 -12.01 -6.61
CA GLU A 70 15.43 -12.89 -6.71
C GLU A 70 14.25 -12.31 -5.93
N VAL A 71 13.51 -11.37 -6.54
CA VAL A 71 12.34 -10.75 -5.94
C VAL A 71 11.16 -11.73 -5.88
N LYS A 72 10.56 -11.89 -4.70
CA LYS A 72 9.42 -12.81 -4.44
C LYS A 72 8.07 -12.11 -4.33
N ALA A 73 8.05 -10.80 -4.10
CA ALA A 73 6.85 -9.97 -4.14
C ALA A 73 7.23 -8.51 -4.40
N VAL A 74 6.29 -7.77 -4.98
CA VAL A 74 6.40 -6.31 -5.16
C VAL A 74 5.32 -5.62 -4.35
N LYS A 75 5.70 -4.60 -3.58
CA LYS A 75 4.79 -3.63 -3.00
C LYS A 75 4.91 -2.33 -3.78
N ILE A 76 3.79 -1.78 -4.20
CA ILE A 76 3.74 -0.47 -4.85
C ILE A 76 2.95 0.49 -3.94
N GLY A 77 3.52 1.66 -3.69
CA GLY A 77 2.88 2.74 -2.95
C GLY A 77 2.65 3.98 -3.83
N MET A 78 3.11 5.15 -3.38
CA MET A 78 2.92 6.41 -4.08
C MET A 78 3.52 6.39 -5.49
N ILE A 79 2.70 6.71 -6.50
CA ILE A 79 3.07 7.00 -7.88
C ILE A 79 2.65 8.47 -8.14
N PRO A 80 3.60 9.40 -8.36
CA PRO A 80 3.27 10.84 -8.38
C PRO A 80 2.56 11.29 -9.65
N ASP A 81 2.93 10.77 -10.81
CA ASP A 81 2.48 11.23 -12.12
C ASP A 81 2.35 10.11 -13.16
N LEU A 82 1.76 10.47 -14.31
CA LEU A 82 1.49 9.53 -15.40
C LEU A 82 2.76 8.90 -15.99
N GLU A 83 3.85 9.67 -16.13
CA GLU A 83 5.08 9.17 -16.74
C GLU A 83 5.72 8.09 -15.87
N VAL A 84 5.74 8.29 -14.55
CA VAL A 84 6.18 7.28 -13.59
C VAL A 84 5.24 6.07 -13.58
N ALA A 85 3.91 6.28 -13.67
CA ALA A 85 2.96 5.17 -13.75
C ALA A 85 3.20 4.29 -14.98
N VAL A 86 3.43 4.91 -16.15
CA VAL A 86 3.76 4.21 -17.39
C VAL A 86 5.07 3.43 -17.22
N ALA A 87 6.10 4.03 -16.64
CA ALA A 87 7.40 3.37 -16.43
C ALA A 87 7.28 2.13 -15.52
N VAL A 88 6.55 2.24 -14.41
CA VAL A 88 6.33 1.12 -13.47
C VAL A 88 5.56 -0.01 -14.14
N VAL A 89 4.41 0.30 -14.77
CA VAL A 89 3.57 -0.71 -15.44
C VAL A 89 4.34 -1.41 -16.58
N THR A 90 5.06 -0.65 -17.38
CA THR A 90 5.83 -1.18 -18.51
C THR A 90 6.98 -2.06 -18.00
N ALA A 91 7.73 -1.63 -16.99
CA ALA A 91 8.81 -2.40 -16.40
C ALA A 91 8.31 -3.74 -15.84
N LEU A 92 7.21 -3.75 -15.09
CA LEU A 92 6.62 -4.98 -14.57
C LEU A 92 6.10 -5.94 -15.65
N LYS A 93 5.61 -5.41 -16.79
CA LYS A 93 5.16 -6.23 -17.91
C LYS A 93 6.31 -6.79 -18.73
N GLU A 94 7.39 -6.06 -18.90
CA GLU A 94 8.49 -6.42 -19.80
C GLU A 94 9.55 -7.27 -19.13
N HIS A 95 9.80 -7.06 -17.81
CA HIS A 95 10.88 -7.77 -17.14
C HIS A 95 10.51 -9.22 -16.80
N PRO A 96 11.27 -10.21 -17.27
CA PRO A 96 10.93 -11.63 -17.06
C PRO A 96 10.83 -12.01 -15.56
N ALA A 97 11.72 -11.47 -14.71
CA ALA A 97 11.72 -11.76 -13.28
C ALA A 97 10.53 -11.15 -12.51
N ALA A 98 9.76 -10.26 -13.14
CA ALA A 98 8.54 -9.70 -12.55
C ALA A 98 7.28 -10.54 -12.87
N GLN A 99 7.40 -11.53 -13.78
CA GLN A 99 6.25 -12.32 -14.20
C GLN A 99 5.84 -13.34 -13.13
N GLY A 100 4.55 -13.34 -12.78
CA GLY A 100 3.97 -14.32 -11.86
C GLY A 100 4.28 -14.09 -10.38
N ILE A 101 5.04 -13.06 -10.01
CA ILE A 101 5.24 -12.71 -8.60
C ILE A 101 4.08 -11.87 -8.06
N PRO A 102 3.70 -12.03 -6.77
CA PRO A 102 2.65 -11.23 -6.16
C PRO A 102 2.96 -9.72 -6.18
N VAL A 103 1.96 -8.92 -6.57
CA VAL A 103 2.02 -7.47 -6.55
C VAL A 103 0.94 -6.93 -5.61
N VAL A 104 1.34 -6.16 -4.60
CA VAL A 104 0.45 -5.48 -3.65
C VAL A 104 0.50 -3.98 -3.92
N TYR A 105 -0.63 -3.40 -4.26
CA TYR A 105 -0.73 -1.97 -4.54
C TYR A 105 -1.55 -1.23 -3.48
N ASP A 106 -0.94 -0.25 -2.83
CA ASP A 106 -1.60 0.70 -1.94
C ASP A 106 -1.88 2.00 -2.72
N PRO A 107 -3.13 2.29 -3.10
CA PRO A 107 -3.47 3.40 -3.99
C PRO A 107 -3.47 4.74 -3.24
N VAL A 108 -2.28 5.19 -2.82
CA VAL A 108 -2.10 6.43 -2.05
C VAL A 108 -2.41 7.64 -2.92
N MET A 109 -3.65 8.13 -2.86
CA MET A 109 -4.10 9.31 -3.61
C MET A 109 -3.91 10.60 -2.82
N ILE A 110 -4.09 10.53 -1.51
CA ILE A 110 -4.04 11.68 -0.60
C ILE A 110 -3.20 11.30 0.61
N SER A 111 -2.30 12.20 1.04
CA SER A 111 -1.52 12.02 2.26
C SER A 111 -2.41 12.07 3.51
N THR A 112 -1.92 11.55 4.63
CA THR A 112 -2.59 11.66 5.94
C THR A 112 -2.87 13.13 6.34
N SER A 113 -2.09 14.07 5.80
CA SER A 113 -2.27 15.52 6.00
C SER A 113 -3.21 16.19 4.99
N GLY A 114 -3.85 15.42 4.08
CA GLY A 114 -4.83 15.94 3.11
C GLY A 114 -4.24 16.46 1.79
N ARG A 115 -2.92 16.33 1.54
CA ARG A 115 -2.31 16.73 0.28
C ARG A 115 -2.56 15.68 -0.80
N VAL A 116 -3.00 16.12 -1.99
CA VAL A 116 -3.09 15.27 -3.19
C VAL A 116 -1.68 14.86 -3.61
N LEU A 117 -1.48 13.56 -3.80
CA LEU A 117 -0.18 12.93 -4.10
C LEU A 117 -0.13 12.29 -5.48
N MET A 118 -1.25 12.23 -6.19
CA MET A 118 -1.37 11.63 -7.51
C MET A 118 -2.20 12.52 -8.42
N ASP A 119 -1.73 12.75 -9.64
CA ASP A 119 -2.48 13.49 -10.64
C ASP A 119 -3.70 12.70 -11.15
N PRO A 120 -4.83 13.36 -11.50
CA PRO A 120 -6.03 12.68 -12.00
C PRO A 120 -5.79 11.76 -13.21
N GLY A 121 -5.01 12.20 -14.19
CA GLY A 121 -4.66 11.38 -15.37
C GLY A 121 -3.79 10.16 -15.02
N CYS A 122 -2.92 10.29 -14.01
CA CYS A 122 -2.17 9.17 -13.46
C CYS A 122 -3.09 8.12 -12.85
N PHE A 123 -4.11 8.54 -12.09
CA PHE A 123 -5.06 7.63 -11.46
C PHE A 123 -5.83 6.78 -12.48
N GLU A 124 -6.32 7.38 -13.57
CA GLU A 124 -7.01 6.66 -14.63
C GLU A 124 -6.11 5.60 -15.27
N TYR A 125 -4.87 5.94 -15.57
CA TYR A 125 -3.90 5.01 -16.14
C TYR A 125 -3.58 3.85 -15.18
N VAL A 126 -3.32 4.14 -13.91
CA VAL A 126 -3.06 3.14 -12.88
C VAL A 126 -4.25 2.20 -12.72
N ARG A 127 -5.47 2.73 -12.63
CA ARG A 127 -6.71 1.95 -12.54
C ARG A 127 -6.87 0.98 -13.72
N ASP A 128 -6.59 1.43 -14.93
CA ASP A 128 -6.86 0.66 -16.15
C ASP A 128 -5.72 -0.31 -16.50
N HIS A 129 -4.49 -0.05 -16.05
CA HIS A 129 -3.31 -0.82 -16.45
C HIS A 129 -2.58 -1.52 -15.28
N LEU A 130 -2.47 -0.89 -14.10
CA LEU A 130 -1.74 -1.47 -12.96
C LEU A 130 -2.60 -2.46 -12.17
N PHE A 131 -3.90 -2.16 -11.93
CA PHE A 131 -4.75 -3.01 -11.09
C PHE A 131 -4.77 -4.46 -11.57
N ARG A 132 -4.78 -4.68 -12.87
CA ARG A 132 -4.79 -6.03 -13.47
C ARG A 132 -3.48 -6.81 -13.30
N LEU A 133 -2.41 -6.15 -12.90
CA LEU A 133 -1.12 -6.78 -12.58
C LEU A 133 -1.04 -7.12 -11.09
N CYS A 134 -1.96 -6.59 -10.28
CA CYS A 134 -1.92 -6.75 -8.84
C CYS A 134 -2.58 -8.06 -8.39
N THR A 135 -2.01 -8.68 -7.36
CA THR A 135 -2.66 -9.72 -6.57
C THR A 135 -3.74 -9.14 -5.68
N VAL A 136 -3.45 -7.97 -5.10
CA VAL A 136 -4.41 -7.23 -4.26
C VAL A 136 -4.14 -5.73 -4.32
N VAL A 137 -5.23 -4.96 -4.36
CA VAL A 137 -5.25 -3.50 -4.18
C VAL A 137 -5.85 -3.20 -2.81
N THR A 138 -5.26 -2.25 -2.06
CA THR A 138 -5.63 -2.01 -0.66
C THR A 138 -6.19 -0.59 -0.42
N PRO A 139 -7.32 -0.19 -1.04
CA PRO A 139 -7.90 1.13 -0.86
C PRO A 139 -8.50 1.30 0.54
N ASN A 140 -8.40 2.50 1.12
CA ASN A 140 -9.27 2.91 2.22
C ASN A 140 -10.65 3.30 1.69
N ILE A 141 -11.61 3.62 2.59
CA ILE A 141 -12.99 4.00 2.19
C ILE A 141 -12.99 5.18 1.21
N PRO A 142 -12.35 6.34 1.48
CA PRO A 142 -12.32 7.46 0.53
C PRO A 142 -11.70 7.10 -0.83
N GLU A 143 -10.66 6.28 -0.85
CA GLU A 143 -10.03 5.80 -2.08
C GLU A 143 -10.98 4.87 -2.86
N ALA A 144 -11.69 3.96 -2.17
CA ALA A 144 -12.67 3.08 -2.79
C ALA A 144 -13.88 3.86 -3.33
N GLU A 145 -14.37 4.87 -2.60
CA GLU A 145 -15.42 5.79 -3.06
C GLU A 145 -15.00 6.54 -4.33
N GLY A 146 -13.76 7.03 -4.38
CA GLY A 146 -13.18 7.65 -5.57
C GLY A 146 -13.11 6.71 -6.78
N LEU A 147 -12.90 5.40 -6.56
CA LEU A 147 -12.89 4.40 -7.62
C LEU A 147 -14.26 4.16 -8.26
N VAL A 148 -15.33 4.30 -7.50
CA VAL A 148 -16.69 3.94 -7.93
C VAL A 148 -17.64 5.12 -8.09
N GLY A 149 -17.27 6.30 -7.57
CA GLY A 149 -18.07 7.51 -7.64
C GLY A 149 -19.33 7.49 -6.75
N CYS A 150 -19.35 6.67 -5.69
CA CYS A 150 -20.45 6.62 -4.73
C CYS A 150 -19.95 6.39 -3.30
N GLU A 151 -20.72 6.83 -2.30
CA GLU A 151 -20.40 6.67 -0.88
C GLU A 151 -20.56 5.21 -0.42
N LEU A 152 -19.62 4.76 0.42
CA LEU A 152 -19.61 3.45 1.07
C LEU A 152 -20.11 3.55 2.52
N ASN A 153 -21.32 4.03 2.72
CA ASN A 153 -21.89 4.37 4.03
C ASN A 153 -22.54 3.19 4.78
N THR A 154 -22.64 2.01 4.16
CA THR A 154 -23.15 0.78 4.80
C THR A 154 -22.31 -0.45 4.42
N PRO A 155 -22.23 -1.47 5.31
CA PRO A 155 -21.56 -2.74 4.99
C PRO A 155 -22.05 -3.38 3.68
N SER A 156 -23.37 -3.38 3.45
CA SER A 156 -23.97 -3.97 2.23
C SER A 156 -23.55 -3.25 0.94
N ILE A 157 -23.37 -1.93 0.98
CA ILE A 157 -22.85 -1.17 -0.16
C ILE A 157 -21.38 -1.49 -0.37
N THR A 158 -20.59 -1.55 0.71
CA THR A 158 -19.17 -1.90 0.67
C THR A 158 -18.97 -3.29 0.06
N ASP A 159 -19.78 -4.29 0.46
CA ASP A 159 -19.70 -5.66 -0.06
C ASP A 159 -20.01 -5.71 -1.57
N ARG A 160 -21.06 -5.00 -2.02
CA ARG A 160 -21.39 -4.92 -3.45
C ARG A 160 -20.29 -4.25 -4.26
N VAL A 161 -19.74 -3.17 -3.74
CA VAL A 161 -18.64 -2.42 -4.38
C VAL A 161 -17.38 -3.28 -4.44
N GLY A 162 -17.01 -3.95 -3.35
CA GLY A 162 -15.86 -4.85 -3.32
C GLY A 162 -15.96 -5.95 -4.38
N ALA A 163 -17.10 -6.63 -4.47
CA ALA A 163 -17.35 -7.66 -5.48
C ALA A 163 -17.30 -7.10 -6.93
N MET A 164 -17.89 -5.92 -7.14
CA MET A 164 -17.87 -5.23 -8.44
C MET A 164 -16.46 -4.86 -8.86
N LEU A 165 -15.64 -4.31 -7.96
CA LEU A 165 -14.25 -3.96 -8.23
C LEU A 165 -13.43 -5.19 -8.62
N CYS A 166 -13.57 -6.29 -7.88
CA CYS A 166 -12.90 -7.54 -8.18
C CYS A 166 -13.25 -8.07 -9.58
N THR A 167 -14.53 -8.09 -9.93
CA THR A 167 -15.01 -8.53 -11.25
C THR A 167 -14.48 -7.62 -12.38
N ARG A 168 -14.55 -6.30 -12.16
CA ARG A 168 -14.15 -5.31 -13.17
C ARG A 168 -12.66 -5.36 -13.48
N TYR A 169 -11.82 -5.47 -12.44
CA TYR A 169 -10.35 -5.40 -12.59
C TYR A 169 -9.67 -6.76 -12.57
N ARG A 170 -10.39 -7.85 -12.26
CA ARG A 170 -9.88 -9.22 -12.15
C ARG A 170 -8.72 -9.33 -11.17
N THR A 171 -8.84 -8.62 -10.05
CA THR A 171 -7.88 -8.63 -8.93
C THR A 171 -8.64 -8.59 -7.61
N SER A 172 -7.97 -8.93 -6.52
CA SER A 172 -8.57 -8.82 -5.18
C SER A 172 -8.51 -7.39 -4.65
N PHE A 173 -9.44 -7.04 -3.78
CA PHE A 173 -9.48 -5.75 -3.08
C PHE A 173 -9.58 -5.93 -1.58
N LEU A 174 -8.69 -5.30 -0.84
CA LEU A 174 -8.78 -5.15 0.61
C LEU A 174 -9.28 -3.74 0.94
N ILE A 175 -10.58 -3.58 1.17
CA ILE A 175 -11.17 -2.28 1.55
C ILE A 175 -10.91 -2.05 3.03
N LYS A 176 -10.02 -1.09 3.34
CA LYS A 176 -9.61 -0.74 4.71
C LYS A 176 -10.68 0.11 5.38
N GLY A 177 -11.10 -0.28 6.59
CA GLY A 177 -12.17 0.42 7.33
C GLY A 177 -13.57 0.19 6.77
N GLY A 178 -13.79 -0.83 5.94
CA GLY A 178 -15.02 -1.08 5.18
C GLY A 178 -16.30 -1.29 6.00
N HIS A 179 -16.18 -1.54 7.30
CA HIS A 179 -17.28 -1.59 8.25
C HIS A 179 -17.00 -0.59 9.39
N ALA A 180 -16.90 0.70 9.03
CA ALA A 180 -16.63 1.77 9.99
C ALA A 180 -17.80 1.93 10.96
N GLY A 181 -17.50 1.84 12.25
CA GLY A 181 -18.44 2.04 13.35
C GLY A 181 -18.09 1.18 14.56
N GLY A 182 -18.05 1.78 15.75
CA GLY A 182 -17.83 1.06 16.99
C GLY A 182 -16.35 0.95 17.44
N GLU A 183 -16.09 -0.05 18.26
CA GLU A 183 -14.81 -0.26 18.96
C GLU A 183 -13.74 -0.97 18.10
N TYR A 184 -14.07 -1.35 16.86
CA TYR A 184 -13.20 -2.14 15.99
C TYR A 184 -12.89 -1.43 14.69
N MET A 185 -11.66 -1.59 14.23
CA MET A 185 -11.21 -1.30 12.86
C MET A 185 -11.36 -2.56 12.03
N THR A 186 -12.22 -2.49 11.00
CA THR A 186 -12.58 -3.67 10.19
C THR A 186 -12.12 -3.46 8.75
N ASP A 187 -11.35 -4.42 8.22
CA ASP A 187 -10.96 -4.46 6.82
C ASP A 187 -11.62 -5.67 6.15
N CYS A 188 -12.09 -5.51 4.92
CA CYS A 188 -12.80 -6.54 4.19
C CYS A 188 -12.03 -6.91 2.92
N LEU A 189 -11.70 -8.19 2.78
CA LEU A 189 -11.04 -8.74 1.61
C LEU A 189 -12.09 -9.34 0.68
N TYR A 190 -12.03 -8.93 -0.58
CA TYR A 190 -12.89 -9.41 -1.66
C TYR A 190 -12.05 -10.02 -2.76
N THR A 191 -12.57 -11.07 -3.37
CA THR A 191 -12.02 -11.68 -4.60
C THR A 191 -13.10 -11.70 -5.68
N PRO A 192 -12.77 -12.07 -6.92
CA PRO A 192 -13.78 -12.28 -7.96
C PRO A 192 -14.90 -13.26 -7.56
N ASP A 193 -14.63 -14.17 -6.62
CA ASP A 193 -15.59 -15.17 -6.12
C ASP A 193 -16.39 -14.69 -4.89
N GLY A 194 -16.17 -13.45 -4.44
CA GLY A 194 -16.85 -12.85 -3.30
C GLY A 194 -15.93 -12.45 -2.15
N CYS A 195 -16.50 -12.05 -1.02
CA CYS A 195 -15.73 -11.73 0.18
C CYS A 195 -15.18 -13.01 0.83
N ILE A 196 -13.85 -13.09 0.99
CA ILE A 196 -13.18 -14.23 1.60
C ILE A 196 -12.70 -13.98 3.03
N GLY A 197 -12.80 -12.74 3.53
CA GLY A 197 -12.38 -12.45 4.89
C GLY A 197 -12.80 -11.08 5.41
N VAL A 198 -13.11 -11.06 6.72
CA VAL A 198 -13.36 -9.84 7.49
C VAL A 198 -12.35 -9.81 8.64
N PHE A 199 -11.46 -8.84 8.63
CA PHE A 199 -10.34 -8.73 9.56
C PHE A 199 -10.62 -7.59 10.55
N ARG A 200 -10.71 -7.92 11.83
CA ARG A 200 -11.06 -6.97 12.89
C ARG A 200 -9.91 -6.82 13.87
N ALA A 201 -9.68 -5.58 14.30
CA ALA A 201 -8.76 -5.28 15.39
C ALA A 201 -9.37 -4.20 16.29
N PRO A 202 -9.08 -4.17 17.59
CA PRO A 202 -9.52 -3.11 18.47
C PRO A 202 -9.05 -1.75 17.96
N LYS A 203 -9.91 -0.74 18.04
CA LYS A 203 -9.55 0.64 17.73
C LYS A 203 -8.61 1.16 18.82
N VAL A 204 -7.38 1.48 18.44
CA VAL A 204 -6.38 2.06 19.34
C VAL A 204 -6.49 3.58 19.25
N ASN A 205 -6.72 4.24 20.40
CA ASN A 205 -6.66 5.70 20.46
C ASN A 205 -5.20 6.15 20.39
N SER A 206 -4.79 6.69 19.25
CA SER A 206 -3.44 7.16 18.97
C SER A 206 -3.48 8.29 17.95
N VAL A 207 -2.60 9.26 18.10
CA VAL A 207 -2.29 10.27 17.06
C VAL A 207 -1.18 9.78 16.12
N ASN A 208 -0.47 8.71 16.50
CA ASN A 208 0.68 8.16 15.76
C ASN A 208 0.21 7.07 14.79
N LEU A 209 -0.46 7.48 13.71
CA LEU A 209 -1.03 6.60 12.69
C LEU A 209 -0.35 6.75 11.33
N HIS A 210 0.69 7.61 11.24
CA HIS A 210 1.41 7.84 10.00
C HIS A 210 2.11 6.57 9.52
N GLY A 211 1.84 6.15 8.28
CA GLY A 211 2.39 4.96 7.65
C GLY A 211 1.67 3.64 7.94
N THR A 212 0.48 3.65 8.55
CA THR A 212 -0.31 2.42 8.76
C THR A 212 -0.67 1.72 7.44
N GLY A 213 -1.01 2.47 6.38
CA GLY A 213 -1.27 1.93 5.04
C GLY A 213 -0.01 1.27 4.44
N CYS A 214 1.12 1.99 4.45
CA CYS A 214 2.41 1.46 3.98
C CYS A 214 2.82 0.19 4.76
N THR A 215 2.63 0.18 6.08
CA THR A 215 2.90 -1.00 6.90
C THR A 215 1.99 -2.17 6.52
N LEU A 216 0.68 -1.95 6.35
CA LEU A 216 -0.25 -3.01 5.98
C LEU A 216 0.13 -3.64 4.63
N SER A 217 0.31 -2.81 3.60
CA SER A 217 0.60 -3.29 2.24
C SER A 217 1.97 -3.96 2.13
N SER A 218 3.00 -3.45 2.81
CA SER A 218 4.33 -4.07 2.85
C SER A 218 4.36 -5.37 3.65
N ALA A 219 3.58 -5.48 4.73
CA ALA A 219 3.44 -6.71 5.48
C ALA A 219 2.68 -7.79 4.69
N ILE A 220 1.64 -7.42 3.92
CA ILE A 220 0.96 -8.34 3.00
C ILE A 220 1.96 -8.85 1.95
N ALA A 221 2.71 -7.95 1.30
CA ALA A 221 3.71 -8.35 0.30
C ALA A 221 4.77 -9.29 0.89
N SER A 222 5.24 -9.03 2.12
CA SER A 222 6.22 -9.87 2.82
C SER A 222 5.65 -11.27 3.14
N ALA A 223 4.40 -11.35 3.58
CA ALA A 223 3.76 -12.62 3.87
C ALA A 223 3.52 -13.45 2.60
N LEU A 224 3.11 -12.80 1.49
CA LEU A 224 2.97 -13.45 0.18
C LEU A 224 4.33 -13.94 -0.34
N ALA A 225 5.40 -13.15 -0.17
CA ALA A 225 6.77 -13.58 -0.51
C ALA A 225 7.21 -14.82 0.24
N GLN A 226 6.73 -14.99 1.47
CA GLN A 226 6.98 -16.16 2.32
C GLN A 226 6.06 -17.36 2.03
N GLY A 227 5.17 -17.25 1.04
CA GLY A 227 4.27 -18.34 0.62
C GLY A 227 2.93 -18.42 1.36
N SER A 228 2.56 -17.42 2.18
CA SER A 228 1.22 -17.35 2.76
C SER A 228 0.16 -17.17 1.67
N ASP A 229 -1.03 -17.73 1.85
CA ASP A 229 -2.18 -17.34 1.05
C ASP A 229 -2.62 -15.89 1.37
N LEU A 230 -3.48 -15.34 0.52
CA LEU A 230 -3.85 -13.93 0.63
C LEU A 230 -4.59 -13.59 1.94
N ALA A 231 -5.46 -14.48 2.42
CA ALA A 231 -6.21 -14.26 3.66
C ALA A 231 -5.28 -14.31 4.88
N GLU A 232 -4.38 -15.27 4.93
CA GLU A 232 -3.35 -15.35 5.97
C GLU A 232 -2.40 -14.16 5.93
N ALA A 233 -1.98 -13.71 4.72
CA ALA A 233 -1.13 -12.55 4.55
C ALA A 233 -1.79 -11.27 5.12
N VAL A 234 -3.08 -11.07 4.86
CA VAL A 234 -3.84 -9.93 5.40
C VAL A 234 -3.97 -10.02 6.92
N ASP A 235 -4.24 -11.20 7.49
CA ASP A 235 -4.36 -11.38 8.94
C ASP A 235 -3.02 -11.10 9.66
N ARG A 236 -1.91 -11.63 9.14
CA ARG A 236 -0.56 -11.34 9.65
C ARG A 236 -0.24 -9.85 9.61
N ALA A 237 -0.55 -9.18 8.49
CA ALA A 237 -0.35 -7.75 8.31
C ALA A 237 -1.22 -6.93 9.28
N LYS A 238 -2.49 -7.28 9.45
CA LYS A 238 -3.40 -6.62 10.40
C LYS A 238 -2.88 -6.70 11.84
N ARG A 239 -2.40 -7.87 12.27
CA ARG A 239 -1.78 -8.05 13.60
C ARG A 239 -0.53 -7.18 13.77
N LEU A 240 0.34 -7.11 12.76
CA LEU A 240 1.55 -6.27 12.82
C LEU A 240 1.20 -4.79 12.94
N VAL A 241 0.28 -4.28 12.11
CA VAL A 241 -0.18 -2.89 12.17
C VAL A 241 -0.77 -2.58 13.54
N THR A 242 -1.66 -3.43 14.04
CA THR A 242 -2.31 -3.23 15.36
C THR A 242 -1.26 -3.15 16.48
N ARG A 243 -0.30 -4.06 16.49
CA ARG A 243 0.82 -4.04 17.45
C ARG A 243 1.65 -2.77 17.30
N GLY A 244 1.98 -2.38 16.06
CA GLY A 244 2.75 -1.18 15.78
C GLY A 244 2.06 0.11 16.25
N VAL A 245 0.74 0.20 16.10
CA VAL A 245 -0.05 1.35 16.61
C VAL A 245 -0.09 1.34 18.14
N MET A 246 -0.27 0.17 18.77
CA MET A 246 -0.25 0.03 20.23
C MET A 246 1.11 0.45 20.81
N ASN A 247 2.21 -0.03 20.24
CA ASN A 247 3.57 0.30 20.69
C ASN A 247 3.90 1.78 20.46
N GLY A 248 3.45 2.33 19.31
CA GLY A 248 3.71 3.70 18.89
C GLY A 248 2.85 4.77 19.54
N ARG A 249 1.76 4.40 20.25
CA ARG A 249 0.74 5.38 20.69
C ARG A 249 1.24 6.52 21.56
N ASN A 250 2.31 6.28 22.33
CA ASN A 250 2.89 7.24 23.26
C ASN A 250 4.27 7.77 22.79
N LEU A 251 4.66 7.51 21.53
CA LEU A 251 5.91 8.04 20.97
C LEU A 251 5.80 9.56 20.82
N GLY A 252 6.77 10.28 21.37
CA GLY A 252 6.91 11.73 21.23
C GLY A 252 7.76 12.10 20.00
N VAL A 253 7.45 11.55 18.81
CA VAL A 253 8.20 11.85 17.60
C VAL A 253 7.50 12.96 16.82
N GLY A 254 8.10 14.14 16.78
CA GLY A 254 7.53 15.33 16.14
C GLY A 254 6.36 15.95 16.90
N HIS A 255 5.65 16.88 16.25
CA HIS A 255 4.57 17.66 16.84
C HIS A 255 3.20 17.43 16.20
N GLY A 256 3.10 16.51 15.25
CA GLY A 256 1.89 16.16 14.51
C GLY A 256 1.58 14.67 14.54
N ASN A 257 1.11 14.13 13.40
CA ASN A 257 0.82 12.71 13.24
C ASN A 257 2.13 11.90 13.19
N GLY A 258 2.52 11.32 14.33
CA GLY A 258 3.73 10.53 14.46
C GLY A 258 3.61 9.14 13.83
N PRO A 259 4.75 8.42 13.68
CA PRO A 259 4.77 7.07 13.13
C PRO A 259 4.28 6.03 14.14
N LEU A 260 3.82 4.87 13.62
CA LEU A 260 3.70 3.67 14.44
C LEU A 260 5.09 3.07 14.74
N TRP A 261 5.17 2.15 15.73
CA TRP A 261 6.42 1.53 16.14
C TRP A 261 6.36 0.01 16.06
N LEU A 262 7.18 -0.60 15.20
CA LEU A 262 7.12 -2.03 14.90
C LEU A 262 7.96 -2.92 15.84
N PHE A 263 8.87 -2.32 16.59
CA PHE A 263 9.87 -3.00 17.41
C PHE A 263 9.59 -2.88 18.90
#